data_c5e3568eb36557c6e4d60d6c30575f3d
#
_entry.id   c5e3568eb36557c6e4d60d6c30575f3d
#
_cell.length_a   1.000
_cell.length_b   1.000
_cell.length_c   1.000
_cell.angle_alpha   90.00
_cell.angle_beta   90.00
_cell.angle_gamma   90.00
#
_symmetry.space_group_name_H-M   'P 1'
#
loop_
_entity.id
_entity.type
_entity.pdbx_description
1 polymer ?
#
loop_
_entity_poly.entity_id
_entity_poly.type
_entity_poly.pdbx_seq_one_letter_code
_entity_poly.pdbx_strand_id
1 'polypeptide(L)'
;EIKERFYMDLEFGTAGLRGIIGAGINRMNIYTVRRATQGLANYIIKQGGADKGVAIAFDSRHMSPEFAMEAAMTLAANGIKAYKFESLRPTPELSFAVRELGCIAGINITASHNPPEYNGYKVYWEDGAQFTPPYDKGVTAEVLAIEDLSTVKTTTEEEALKSGKFQVIGKEIDDRYIAQVKAQVVNQEAINRMQKDITIVYTPLHGTGNIPARR
;
A
#
# COMPACT_ATOMS: atom_id res chain seq x y z
N GLU A 1 18.84 19.42 -13.37
CA GLU A 1 17.83 18.33 -13.46
C GLU A 1 18.49 16.94 -13.42
N ILE A 2 19.46 16.61 -14.36
CA ILE A 2 20.12 15.28 -14.36
C ILE A 2 20.83 15.02 -13.03
N LYS A 3 21.63 15.97 -12.53
CA LYS A 3 22.33 15.84 -11.25
C LYS A 3 21.35 15.54 -10.11
N GLU A 4 20.21 16.23 -10.05
CA GLU A 4 19.22 16.08 -9.00
C GLU A 4 18.52 14.70 -9.05
N ARG A 5 18.33 14.11 -10.22
CA ARG A 5 17.74 12.78 -10.38
C ARG A 5 18.66 11.62 -9.96
N PHE A 6 19.98 11.83 -9.99
CA PHE A 6 20.96 10.75 -9.86
C PHE A 6 22.03 10.98 -8.79
N TYR A 7 22.00 12.07 -8.01
CA TYR A 7 23.06 12.39 -7.05
C TYR A 7 22.99 11.53 -5.77
N MET A 8 21.81 10.98 -5.46
CA MET A 8 21.59 10.09 -4.33
C MET A 8 20.37 9.20 -4.57
N ASP A 9 20.27 8.11 -3.85
CA ASP A 9 19.07 7.27 -3.83
C ASP A 9 17.89 7.99 -3.17
N LEU A 10 16.68 7.70 -3.62
CA LEU A 10 15.46 8.12 -2.92
C LEU A 10 15.46 7.46 -1.53
N GLU A 11 15.43 8.29 -0.50
CA GLU A 11 15.54 7.84 0.88
C GLU A 11 14.31 7.02 1.29
N PHE A 12 14.56 5.83 1.84
CA PHE A 12 13.56 5.05 2.54
C PHE A 12 13.56 5.47 4.01
N GLY A 13 12.71 6.45 4.32
CA GLY A 13 12.56 6.96 5.68
C GLY A 13 11.63 6.10 6.54
N THR A 14 11.40 6.52 7.79
CA THR A 14 10.54 5.85 8.78
C THR A 14 9.13 5.53 8.24
N ALA A 15 8.65 6.32 7.28
CA ALA A 15 7.31 6.15 6.70
C ALA A 15 7.31 5.47 5.32
N GLY A 16 8.47 5.08 4.77
CA GLY A 16 8.63 4.56 3.41
C GLY A 16 9.25 5.57 2.45
N LEU A 17 8.94 5.46 1.15
CA LEU A 17 9.42 6.38 0.11
C LEU A 17 8.44 7.52 -0.15
N ARG A 18 8.97 8.68 -0.55
CA ARG A 18 8.20 9.78 -1.12
C ARG A 18 9.06 10.61 -2.06
N GLY A 19 8.58 10.86 -3.28
CA GLY A 19 9.33 11.64 -4.28
C GLY A 19 8.48 12.00 -5.49
N ILE A 20 9.08 12.82 -6.34
CA ILE A 20 8.50 13.18 -7.64
C ILE A 20 8.57 11.94 -8.55
N ILE A 21 7.51 11.72 -9.32
CA ILE A 21 7.44 10.64 -10.31
C ILE A 21 8.38 10.96 -11.48
N GLY A 22 9.21 10.01 -11.89
CA GLY A 22 10.10 10.19 -13.04
C GLY A 22 11.28 9.25 -13.07
N ALA A 23 12.09 9.35 -14.10
CA ALA A 23 13.33 8.58 -14.23
C ALA A 23 14.41 9.10 -13.29
N GLY A 24 15.17 8.19 -12.68
CA GLY A 24 16.26 8.46 -11.77
C GLY A 24 16.15 7.71 -10.45
N ILE A 25 17.27 7.49 -9.79
CA ILE A 25 17.33 6.79 -8.49
C ILE A 25 16.76 7.64 -7.34
N ASN A 26 16.73 8.97 -7.50
CA ASN A 26 16.12 9.93 -6.59
C ASN A 26 14.67 10.28 -7.00
N ARG A 27 13.96 9.37 -7.63
CA ARG A 27 12.59 9.54 -8.13
C ARG A 27 11.71 8.34 -7.80
N MET A 28 10.39 8.57 -7.72
CA MET A 28 9.41 7.49 -7.70
C MET A 28 9.21 6.93 -9.12
N ASN A 29 9.54 5.68 -9.30
CA ASN A 29 9.37 4.92 -10.53
C ASN A 29 9.29 3.42 -10.23
N ILE A 30 9.06 2.60 -11.25
CA ILE A 30 8.94 1.15 -11.08
C ILE A 30 10.18 0.51 -10.46
N TYR A 31 11.37 1.01 -10.76
CA TYR A 31 12.63 0.45 -10.25
C TYR A 31 12.82 0.74 -8.75
N THR A 32 12.54 1.98 -8.32
CA THR A 32 12.63 2.36 -6.91
C THR A 32 11.56 1.67 -6.06
N VAL A 33 10.34 1.48 -6.61
CA VAL A 33 9.27 0.70 -5.97
C VAL A 33 9.65 -0.78 -5.86
N ARG A 34 10.18 -1.39 -6.92
CA ARG A 34 10.66 -2.78 -6.90
C ARG A 34 11.77 -2.97 -5.88
N ARG A 35 12.78 -2.06 -5.84
CA ARG A 35 13.87 -2.10 -4.86
C ARG A 35 13.35 -2.04 -3.43
N ALA A 36 12.46 -1.10 -3.13
CA ALA A 36 11.84 -0.97 -1.81
C ALA A 36 11.06 -2.23 -1.43
N THR A 37 10.31 -2.80 -2.37
CA THR A 37 9.53 -4.01 -2.14
C THR A 37 10.41 -5.25 -1.99
N GLN A 38 11.54 -5.34 -2.71
CA GLN A 38 12.51 -6.41 -2.52
C GLN A 38 13.13 -6.35 -1.12
N GLY A 39 13.52 -5.15 -0.64
CA GLY A 39 14.01 -4.97 0.73
C GLY A 39 12.97 -5.37 1.78
N LEU A 40 11.71 -4.96 1.59
CA LEU A 40 10.61 -5.39 2.44
C LEU A 40 10.44 -6.92 2.41
N ALA A 41 10.47 -7.54 1.23
CA ALA A 41 10.35 -8.99 1.07
C ALA A 41 11.49 -9.73 1.80
N ASN A 42 12.74 -9.27 1.65
CA ASN A 42 13.90 -9.83 2.34
C ASN A 42 13.70 -9.78 3.86
N TYR A 43 13.26 -8.64 4.39
CA TYR A 43 13.00 -8.48 5.80
C TYR A 43 11.87 -9.39 6.30
N ILE A 44 10.74 -9.48 5.58
CA ILE A 44 9.62 -10.37 5.91
C ILE A 44 10.09 -11.83 5.97
N ILE A 45 10.89 -12.27 5.00
CA ILE A 45 11.45 -13.63 4.97
C ILE A 45 12.34 -13.89 6.18
N LYS A 46 13.21 -12.94 6.53
CA LYS A 46 14.08 -13.03 7.73
C LYS A 46 13.29 -13.11 9.03
N GLN A 47 12.10 -12.47 9.08
CA GLN A 47 11.20 -12.54 10.23
C GLN A 47 10.32 -13.81 10.23
N GLY A 48 10.44 -14.69 9.23
CA GLY A 48 9.61 -15.90 9.12
C GLY A 48 8.15 -15.64 8.77
N GLY A 49 7.83 -14.45 8.21
CA GLY A 49 6.45 -14.01 7.95
C GLY A 49 5.97 -14.22 6.52
N ALA A 50 6.73 -14.91 5.66
CA ALA A 50 6.42 -15.03 4.22
C ALA A 50 5.06 -15.67 3.92
N ASP A 51 4.58 -16.56 4.78
CA ASP A 51 3.31 -17.29 4.60
C ASP A 51 2.07 -16.42 4.92
N LYS A 52 2.23 -15.34 5.69
CA LYS A 52 1.13 -14.46 6.07
C LYS A 52 0.65 -13.55 4.93
N GLY A 53 1.53 -13.22 3.98
CA GLY A 53 1.21 -12.35 2.86
C GLY A 53 1.23 -10.84 3.20
N VAL A 54 0.94 -10.01 2.17
CA VAL A 54 0.96 -8.54 2.26
C VAL A 54 -0.27 -7.96 1.57
N ALA A 55 -0.99 -7.07 2.24
CA ALA A 55 -2.11 -6.32 1.67
C ALA A 55 -1.62 -5.04 0.97
N ILE A 56 -2.23 -4.67 -0.18
CA ILE A 56 -1.79 -3.51 -0.96
C ILE A 56 -3.00 -2.64 -1.33
N ALA A 57 -2.98 -1.39 -0.89
CA ALA A 57 -3.91 -0.35 -1.30
C ALA A 57 -3.19 0.78 -2.03
N PHE A 58 -3.94 1.59 -2.75
CA PHE A 58 -3.42 2.72 -3.52
C PHE A 58 -4.47 3.82 -3.65
N ASP A 59 -4.01 5.03 -3.93
CA ASP A 59 -4.86 6.20 -4.13
C ASP A 59 -5.08 6.53 -5.63
N SER A 60 -5.68 7.71 -5.88
CA SER A 60 -6.01 8.19 -7.22
C SER A 60 -4.86 8.88 -7.98
N ARG A 61 -3.65 8.90 -7.43
CA ARG A 61 -2.49 9.56 -8.03
C ARG A 61 -2.03 8.86 -9.30
N HIS A 62 -1.37 9.63 -10.16
CA HIS A 62 -0.67 9.08 -11.32
C HIS A 62 0.27 7.95 -10.88
N MET A 63 0.31 6.87 -11.64
CA MET A 63 1.13 5.67 -11.41
C MET A 63 0.82 4.88 -10.12
N SER A 64 -0.20 5.25 -9.33
CA SER A 64 -0.51 4.49 -8.11
C SER A 64 -0.97 3.06 -8.39
N PRO A 65 -1.85 2.78 -9.37
CA PRO A 65 -2.20 1.40 -9.76
C PRO A 65 -1.01 0.58 -10.26
N GLU A 66 -0.14 1.20 -11.09
CA GLU A 66 1.05 0.57 -11.66
C GLU A 66 2.07 0.24 -10.57
N PHE A 67 2.35 1.17 -9.67
CA PHE A 67 3.27 0.94 -8.55
C PHE A 67 2.74 -0.12 -7.58
N ALA A 68 1.42 -0.16 -7.36
CA ALA A 68 0.79 -1.22 -6.56
C ALA A 68 0.94 -2.59 -7.21
N MET A 69 0.84 -2.68 -8.55
CA MET A 69 1.07 -3.92 -9.29
C MET A 69 2.54 -4.33 -9.24
N GLU A 70 3.47 -3.40 -9.43
CA GLU A 70 4.91 -3.68 -9.33
C GLU A 70 5.31 -4.22 -7.95
N ALA A 71 4.75 -3.65 -6.89
CA ALA A 71 4.93 -4.16 -5.54
C ALA A 71 4.37 -5.59 -5.40
N ALA A 72 3.16 -5.85 -5.91
CA ALA A 72 2.55 -7.16 -5.88
C ALA A 72 3.39 -8.22 -6.62
N MET A 73 3.88 -7.90 -7.80
CA MET A 73 4.69 -8.81 -8.62
C MET A 73 6.06 -9.09 -8.00
N THR A 74 6.67 -8.09 -7.34
CA THR A 74 7.92 -8.28 -6.60
C THR A 74 7.72 -9.19 -5.38
N LEU A 75 6.65 -9.00 -4.60
CA LEU A 75 6.31 -9.89 -3.49
C LEU A 75 6.07 -11.33 -3.95
N ALA A 76 5.25 -11.50 -5.00
CA ALA A 76 4.94 -12.81 -5.56
C ALA A 76 6.19 -13.57 -6.04
N ALA A 77 7.11 -12.88 -6.72
CA ALA A 77 8.40 -13.44 -7.16
C ALA A 77 9.30 -13.88 -5.99
N ASN A 78 9.10 -13.31 -4.79
CA ASN A 78 9.79 -13.71 -3.56
C ASN A 78 9.00 -14.75 -2.74
N GLY A 79 7.92 -15.33 -3.30
CA GLY A 79 7.12 -16.37 -2.65
C GLY A 79 6.13 -15.82 -1.60
N ILE A 80 5.99 -14.50 -1.47
CA ILE A 80 5.07 -13.85 -0.54
C ILE A 80 3.75 -13.55 -1.26
N LYS A 81 2.62 -13.98 -0.69
CA LYS A 81 1.31 -13.72 -1.28
C LYS A 81 0.95 -12.24 -1.18
N ALA A 82 0.60 -11.63 -2.31
CA ALA A 82 0.13 -10.26 -2.39
C ALA A 82 -1.40 -10.20 -2.55
N TYR A 83 -2.07 -9.45 -1.68
CA TYR A 83 -3.50 -9.14 -1.73
C TYR A 83 -3.68 -7.69 -2.15
N LYS A 84 -3.95 -7.43 -3.43
CA LYS A 84 -4.09 -6.08 -3.96
C LYS A 84 -5.56 -5.72 -4.13
N PHE A 85 -5.98 -4.55 -3.63
CA PHE A 85 -7.32 -4.04 -3.92
C PHE A 85 -7.53 -3.85 -5.42
N GLU A 86 -8.75 -4.18 -5.90
CA GLU A 86 -9.15 -4.05 -7.31
C GLU A 86 -9.09 -2.60 -7.82
N SER A 87 -9.39 -1.65 -6.92
CA SER A 87 -9.34 -0.21 -7.18
C SER A 87 -8.91 0.53 -5.93
N LEU A 88 -8.79 1.86 -6.02
CA LEU A 88 -8.34 2.70 -4.89
C LEU A 88 -9.17 2.46 -3.62
N ARG A 89 -8.49 2.41 -2.48
CA ARG A 89 -9.09 2.29 -1.13
C ARG A 89 -8.36 3.19 -0.14
N PRO A 90 -9.07 3.68 0.90
CA PRO A 90 -8.48 4.54 1.92
C PRO A 90 -7.53 3.79 2.87
N THR A 91 -6.57 4.54 3.42
CA THR A 91 -5.60 4.01 4.39
C THR A 91 -6.21 3.22 5.56
N PRO A 92 -7.31 3.67 6.20
CA PRO A 92 -7.95 2.89 7.27
C PRO A 92 -8.43 1.51 6.83
N GLU A 93 -8.87 1.38 5.58
CA GLU A 93 -9.31 0.11 5.03
C GLU A 93 -8.13 -0.83 4.75
N LEU A 94 -6.97 -0.30 4.33
CA LEU A 94 -5.74 -1.09 4.28
C LEU A 94 -5.35 -1.61 5.67
N SER A 95 -5.34 -0.74 6.68
CA SER A 95 -5.05 -1.13 8.07
C SER A 95 -5.99 -2.25 8.55
N PHE A 96 -7.26 -2.16 8.21
CA PHE A 96 -8.24 -3.20 8.48
C PHE A 96 -7.91 -4.50 7.72
N ALA A 97 -7.63 -4.42 6.41
CA ALA A 97 -7.32 -5.57 5.57
C ALA A 97 -6.09 -6.34 6.05
N VAL A 98 -5.04 -5.64 6.51
CA VAL A 98 -3.83 -6.27 7.08
C VAL A 98 -4.21 -7.18 8.24
N ARG A 99 -5.03 -6.71 9.18
CA ARG A 99 -5.46 -7.47 10.37
C ARG A 99 -6.48 -8.55 10.01
N GLU A 100 -7.44 -8.23 9.16
CA GLU A 100 -8.53 -9.14 8.77
C GLU A 100 -8.03 -10.35 7.98
N LEU A 101 -7.03 -10.15 7.12
CA LEU A 101 -6.41 -11.21 6.32
C LEU A 101 -5.25 -11.91 7.06
N GLY A 102 -4.85 -11.43 8.25
CA GLY A 102 -3.70 -11.92 8.99
C GLY A 102 -2.37 -11.68 8.26
N CYS A 103 -2.28 -10.61 7.47
CA CYS A 103 -1.06 -10.25 6.75
C CYS A 103 0.06 -9.83 7.70
N ILE A 104 1.32 -10.11 7.31
CA ILE A 104 2.50 -9.63 8.06
C ILE A 104 2.72 -8.14 7.85
N ALA A 105 2.30 -7.60 6.71
CA ALA A 105 2.50 -6.20 6.36
C ALA A 105 1.42 -5.68 5.42
N GLY A 106 1.36 -4.36 5.27
CA GLY A 106 0.58 -3.65 4.27
C GLY A 106 1.41 -2.63 3.52
N ILE A 107 1.06 -2.39 2.27
CA ILE A 107 1.66 -1.34 1.42
C ILE A 107 0.57 -0.38 0.99
N ASN A 108 0.79 0.91 1.17
CA ASN A 108 -0.08 1.95 0.62
C ASN A 108 0.68 2.84 -0.36
N ILE A 109 0.27 2.80 -1.62
CA ILE A 109 0.84 3.67 -2.66
C ILE A 109 0.12 5.00 -2.63
N THR A 110 0.74 6.00 -2.02
CA THR A 110 0.17 7.33 -1.83
C THR A 110 1.22 8.33 -1.38
N ALA A 111 1.11 9.57 -1.82
CA ALA A 111 1.86 10.70 -1.29
C ALA A 111 0.98 11.64 -0.43
N SER A 112 -0.17 11.16 0.08
CA SER A 112 -1.07 11.92 0.94
C SER A 112 -1.56 13.22 0.27
N HIS A 113 -1.16 14.38 0.80
CA HIS A 113 -1.55 15.73 0.34
C HIS A 113 -0.45 16.45 -0.46
N ASN A 114 0.63 15.76 -0.83
CA ASN A 114 1.66 16.37 -1.68
C ASN A 114 1.12 16.75 -3.06
N PRO A 115 1.77 17.67 -3.79
CA PRO A 115 1.41 18.01 -5.16
C PRO A 115 1.27 16.79 -6.10
N PRO A 116 0.54 16.91 -7.22
CA PRO A 116 0.17 15.76 -8.06
C PRO A 116 1.35 15.04 -8.72
N GLU A 117 2.48 15.73 -8.89
CA GLU A 117 3.72 15.15 -9.43
C GLU A 117 4.43 14.18 -8.47
N TYR A 118 4.02 14.14 -7.18
CA TYR A 118 4.56 13.23 -6.18
C TYR A 118 3.77 11.91 -6.12
N ASN A 119 4.49 10.83 -5.79
CA ASN A 119 3.90 9.63 -5.25
C ASN A 119 4.74 9.10 -4.08
N GLY A 120 4.28 8.06 -3.42
CA GLY A 120 4.96 7.48 -2.27
C GLY A 120 4.59 6.02 -2.06
N TYR A 121 5.36 5.38 -1.21
CA TYR A 121 5.25 3.97 -0.85
C TYR A 121 5.36 3.88 0.67
N LYS A 122 4.23 3.66 1.35
CA LYS A 122 4.15 3.56 2.82
C LYS A 122 3.99 2.12 3.24
N VAL A 123 4.65 1.73 4.32
CA VAL A 123 4.59 0.37 4.86
C VAL A 123 3.89 0.35 6.22
N TYR A 124 3.09 -0.68 6.42
CA TYR A 124 2.35 -1.01 7.64
C TYR A 124 2.78 -2.39 8.11
N TRP A 125 2.70 -2.65 9.42
CA TRP A 125 3.03 -3.95 9.96
C TRP A 125 1.78 -4.76 10.32
N GLU A 126 1.94 -5.95 10.90
CA GLU A 126 0.85 -6.90 11.15
C GLU A 126 -0.24 -6.38 12.10
N ASP A 127 0.05 -5.36 12.90
CA ASP A 127 -0.92 -4.65 13.76
C ASP A 127 -1.81 -3.66 12.98
N GLY A 128 -1.53 -3.44 11.70
CA GLY A 128 -2.20 -2.47 10.84
C GLY A 128 -1.72 -1.02 11.06
N ALA A 129 -0.71 -0.78 11.90
CA ALA A 129 -0.12 0.53 12.08
C ALA A 129 1.02 0.78 11.08
N GLN A 130 1.24 2.06 10.75
CA GLN A 130 2.38 2.46 9.94
C GLN A 130 3.69 2.11 10.67
N PHE A 131 4.71 1.72 9.92
CA PHE A 131 6.02 1.34 10.45
C PHE A 131 6.54 2.33 11.50
N THR A 132 7.05 1.74 12.58
CA THR A 132 7.78 2.41 13.65
C THR A 132 9.03 1.60 13.99
N PRO A 133 10.01 2.16 14.73
CA PRO A 133 11.15 1.37 15.21
C PRO A 133 10.68 0.12 16.00
N PRO A 134 11.33 -1.03 15.84
CA PRO A 134 12.58 -1.27 15.09
C PRO A 134 12.40 -1.67 13.61
N TYR A 135 11.18 -1.87 13.15
CA TYR A 135 10.87 -2.45 11.82
C TYR A 135 11.35 -1.57 10.66
N ASP A 136 11.18 -0.24 10.78
CA ASP A 136 11.61 0.75 9.79
C ASP A 136 13.12 0.63 9.50
N LYS A 137 13.94 0.51 10.55
CA LYS A 137 15.39 0.35 10.42
C LYS A 137 15.78 -0.96 9.76
N GLY A 138 15.05 -2.04 10.10
CA GLY A 138 15.30 -3.35 9.52
C GLY A 138 15.02 -3.38 8.02
N VAL A 139 13.90 -2.83 7.58
CA VAL A 139 13.55 -2.74 6.14
C VAL A 139 14.48 -1.80 5.41
N THR A 140 14.81 -0.64 5.99
CA THR A 140 15.76 0.31 5.40
C THR A 140 17.12 -0.35 5.14
N ALA A 141 17.64 -1.14 6.10
CA ALA A 141 18.89 -1.85 5.94
C ALA A 141 18.83 -2.85 4.77
N GLU A 142 17.72 -3.60 4.61
CA GLU A 142 17.55 -4.51 3.49
C GLU A 142 17.45 -3.78 2.14
N VAL A 143 16.79 -2.62 2.09
CA VAL A 143 16.71 -1.81 0.87
C VAL A 143 18.07 -1.28 0.46
N LEU A 144 18.85 -0.77 1.42
CA LEU A 144 20.20 -0.23 1.18
C LEU A 144 21.21 -1.31 0.77
N ALA A 145 21.02 -2.54 1.23
CA ALA A 145 21.86 -3.70 0.84
C ALA A 145 21.66 -4.11 -0.64
N ILE A 146 20.63 -3.62 -1.33
CA ILE A 146 20.41 -3.90 -2.76
C ILE A 146 21.20 -2.86 -3.57
N GLU A 147 22.43 -3.18 -3.94
CA GLU A 147 23.28 -2.32 -4.76
C GLU A 147 23.01 -2.47 -6.25
N ASP A 148 22.70 -3.70 -6.70
CA ASP A 148 22.39 -4.03 -8.09
C ASP A 148 20.89 -4.27 -8.29
N LEU A 149 20.24 -3.36 -9.01
CA LEU A 149 18.80 -3.45 -9.32
C LEU A 149 18.44 -4.65 -10.20
N SER A 150 19.40 -5.24 -10.91
CA SER A 150 19.16 -6.45 -11.70
C SER A 150 18.90 -7.69 -10.85
N THR A 151 19.24 -7.65 -9.57
CA THR A 151 18.99 -8.72 -8.59
C THR A 151 17.58 -8.72 -8.04
N VAL A 152 16.81 -7.64 -8.26
CA VAL A 152 15.44 -7.50 -7.80
C VAL A 152 14.53 -8.44 -8.57
N LYS A 153 13.86 -9.32 -7.83
CA LYS A 153 12.97 -10.31 -8.43
C LYS A 153 11.62 -9.68 -8.79
N THR A 154 11.10 -10.06 -9.95
CA THR A 154 9.74 -9.73 -10.37
C THR A 154 9.18 -10.89 -11.20
N THR A 155 7.87 -10.92 -11.38
CA THR A 155 7.16 -11.93 -12.17
C THR A 155 6.03 -11.28 -12.96
N THR A 156 5.36 -12.05 -13.79
CA THR A 156 4.15 -11.59 -14.49
C THR A 156 2.90 -11.81 -13.63
N GLU A 157 1.84 -11.05 -13.89
CA GLU A 157 0.55 -11.24 -13.23
C GLU A 157 0.01 -12.67 -13.45
N GLU A 158 0.14 -13.19 -14.66
CA GLU A 158 -0.28 -14.56 -15.02
C GLU A 158 0.42 -15.62 -14.16
N GLU A 159 1.73 -15.55 -14.04
CA GLU A 159 2.53 -16.46 -13.21
C GLU A 159 2.19 -16.33 -11.72
N ALA A 160 2.01 -15.11 -11.25
CA ALA A 160 1.64 -14.84 -9.86
C ALA A 160 0.25 -15.38 -9.51
N LEU A 161 -0.74 -15.26 -10.41
CA LEU A 161 -2.06 -15.87 -10.29
C LEU A 161 -1.97 -17.40 -10.30
N LYS A 162 -1.25 -17.97 -11.26
CA LYS A 162 -1.07 -19.42 -11.41
C LYS A 162 -0.38 -20.05 -10.20
N SER A 163 0.58 -19.36 -9.60
CA SER A 163 1.27 -19.83 -8.39
C SER A 163 0.46 -19.61 -7.10
N GLY A 164 -0.70 -18.94 -7.16
CA GLY A 164 -1.51 -18.55 -6.00
C GLY A 164 -0.87 -17.47 -5.12
N LYS A 165 0.18 -16.80 -5.61
CA LYS A 165 0.89 -15.74 -4.89
C LYS A 165 0.36 -14.33 -5.17
N PHE A 166 -0.69 -14.20 -5.96
CA PHE A 166 -1.40 -12.94 -6.18
C PHE A 166 -2.91 -13.16 -6.08
N GLN A 167 -3.58 -12.24 -5.41
CA GLN A 167 -5.04 -12.22 -5.29
C GLN A 167 -5.55 -10.80 -5.32
N VAL A 168 -6.54 -10.54 -6.16
CA VAL A 168 -7.30 -9.29 -6.14
C VAL A 168 -8.34 -9.39 -5.03
N ILE A 169 -8.43 -8.35 -4.19
CA ILE A 169 -9.42 -8.21 -3.12
C ILE A 169 -10.27 -6.96 -3.36
N GLY A 170 -11.45 -6.90 -2.78
CA GLY A 170 -12.38 -5.78 -2.96
C GLY A 170 -13.61 -5.92 -2.09
N LYS A 171 -14.78 -6.13 -2.74
CA LYS A 171 -16.10 -6.09 -2.11
C LYS A 171 -16.21 -6.86 -0.78
N GLU A 172 -15.62 -8.01 -0.66
CA GLU A 172 -15.68 -8.83 0.55
C GLU A 172 -14.98 -8.17 1.75
N ILE A 173 -13.85 -7.49 1.50
CA ILE A 173 -13.13 -6.72 2.53
C ILE A 173 -13.89 -5.43 2.83
N ASP A 174 -14.37 -4.74 1.79
CA ASP A 174 -15.20 -3.54 1.94
C ASP A 174 -16.42 -3.82 2.85
N ASP A 175 -17.15 -4.90 2.61
CA ASP A 175 -18.36 -5.25 3.37
C ASP A 175 -18.04 -5.47 4.86
N ARG A 176 -16.94 -6.18 5.17
CA ARG A 176 -16.48 -6.41 6.55
C ARG A 176 -15.99 -5.10 7.20
N TYR A 177 -15.24 -4.29 6.47
CA TYR A 177 -14.77 -2.98 6.95
C TYR A 177 -15.96 -2.07 7.29
N ILE A 178 -16.93 -1.94 6.38
CA ILE A 178 -18.12 -1.11 6.59
C ILE A 178 -18.97 -1.63 7.76
N ALA A 179 -19.08 -2.95 7.92
CA ALA A 179 -19.78 -3.51 9.08
C ALA A 179 -19.12 -3.10 10.40
N GLN A 180 -17.78 -3.12 10.48
CA GLN A 180 -17.04 -2.66 11.65
C GLN A 180 -17.20 -1.15 11.89
N VAL A 181 -17.18 -0.33 10.83
CA VAL A 181 -17.42 1.11 10.95
C VAL A 181 -18.83 1.40 11.46
N LYS A 182 -19.85 0.74 10.90
CA LYS A 182 -21.24 0.90 11.34
C LYS A 182 -21.46 0.45 12.79
N ALA A 183 -20.74 -0.55 13.26
CA ALA A 183 -20.78 -1.00 14.65
C ALA A 183 -20.27 0.06 15.66
N GLN A 184 -19.56 1.11 15.20
CA GLN A 184 -19.09 2.20 16.05
C GLN A 184 -20.15 3.30 16.24
N VAL A 185 -21.35 3.17 15.66
CA VAL A 185 -22.43 4.14 15.84
C VAL A 185 -22.90 4.15 17.31
N VAL A 186 -22.74 5.30 17.97
CA VAL A 186 -23.07 5.46 19.39
C VAL A 186 -24.53 5.84 19.66
N ASN A 187 -25.26 6.35 18.65
CA ASN A 187 -26.66 6.78 18.80
C ASN A 187 -27.45 6.56 17.51
N GLN A 188 -27.94 5.33 17.35
CA GLN A 188 -28.76 4.94 16.19
C GLN A 188 -30.11 5.69 16.13
N GLU A 189 -30.70 6.03 17.30
CA GLU A 189 -31.98 6.76 17.34
C GLU A 189 -31.84 8.18 16.78
N ALA A 190 -30.72 8.85 17.06
CA ALA A 190 -30.47 10.18 16.49
C ALA A 190 -30.35 10.10 14.97
N ILE A 191 -29.66 9.10 14.43
CA ILE A 191 -29.55 8.86 12.99
C ILE A 191 -30.95 8.63 12.40
N ASN A 192 -31.74 7.75 12.99
CA ASN A 192 -33.08 7.42 12.52
C ASN A 192 -34.03 8.64 12.50
N ARG A 193 -33.91 9.54 13.50
CA ARG A 193 -34.70 10.77 13.53
C ARG A 193 -34.30 11.76 12.43
N MET A 194 -33.00 11.90 12.20
CA MET A 194 -32.45 12.94 11.31
C MET A 194 -32.37 12.52 9.84
N GLN A 195 -32.43 11.22 9.53
CA GLN A 195 -32.16 10.69 8.17
C GLN A 195 -33.05 11.28 7.08
N LYS A 196 -34.25 11.78 7.42
CA LYS A 196 -35.19 12.40 6.47
C LYS A 196 -35.00 13.91 6.32
N ASP A 197 -34.40 14.54 7.31
CA ASP A 197 -34.29 16.00 7.41
C ASP A 197 -32.90 16.51 7.07
N ILE A 198 -31.88 15.63 7.17
CA ILE A 198 -30.51 16.00 6.89
C ILE A 198 -30.16 15.82 5.40
N THR A 199 -29.55 16.85 4.83
CA THR A 199 -28.95 16.77 3.48
C THR A 199 -27.43 16.85 3.60
N ILE A 200 -26.74 15.84 3.04
CA ILE A 200 -25.28 15.77 3.04
C ILE A 200 -24.79 15.91 1.60
N VAL A 201 -23.96 16.93 1.36
CA VAL A 201 -23.21 17.08 0.12
C VAL A 201 -21.81 16.51 0.36
N TYR A 202 -21.51 15.41 -0.33
CA TYR A 202 -20.22 14.72 -0.18
C TYR A 202 -19.44 14.73 -1.49
N THR A 203 -18.15 15.09 -1.40
CA THR A 203 -17.19 14.99 -2.51
C THR A 203 -15.93 14.28 -2.05
N PRO A 204 -15.50 13.20 -2.73
CA PRO A 204 -14.24 12.50 -2.44
C PRO A 204 -13.03 13.12 -3.14
N LEU A 205 -13.18 14.19 -3.90
CA LEU A 205 -12.14 14.75 -4.76
C LEU A 205 -11.01 15.46 -3.94
N HIS A 206 -9.76 15.02 -4.08
CA HIS A 206 -9.30 13.93 -4.96
C HIS A 206 -8.83 12.72 -4.14
N GLY A 207 -9.59 12.33 -3.13
CA GLY A 207 -9.26 11.26 -2.19
C GLY A 207 -9.81 9.89 -2.62
N THR A 208 -9.86 8.98 -1.66
CA THR A 208 -10.18 7.56 -1.85
C THR A 208 -11.52 7.15 -1.24
N GLY A 209 -12.29 8.10 -0.69
CA GLY A 209 -13.50 7.83 0.10
C GLY A 209 -14.77 7.50 -0.69
N ASN A 210 -14.77 7.53 -2.03
CA ASN A 210 -15.99 7.36 -2.82
C ASN A 210 -16.69 6.02 -2.56
N ILE A 211 -15.95 4.92 -2.60
CA ILE A 211 -16.52 3.57 -2.42
C ILE A 211 -17.04 3.39 -0.98
N PRO A 212 -16.22 3.56 0.08
CA PRO A 212 -16.68 3.31 1.43
C PRO A 212 -17.76 4.30 1.91
N ALA A 213 -17.73 5.56 1.48
CA ALA A 213 -18.74 6.54 1.91
C ALA A 213 -20.12 6.33 1.26
N ARG A 214 -20.21 5.61 0.14
CA ARG A 214 -21.46 5.29 -0.55
C ARG A 214 -22.09 3.99 -0.08
N ARG A 215 -21.42 3.23 0.73
CA ARG A 215 -21.89 1.95 1.31
C ARG A 215 -22.41 2.14 2.73
#